data_22bf66269d931d763314b633215b471a
#
_entry.id   22bf66269d931d763314b633215b471a
#
_cell.length_a   1.000
_cell.length_b   1.000
_cell.length_c   1.000
_cell.angle_alpha   90.00
_cell.angle_beta   90.00
_cell.angle_gamma   90.00
#
_symmetry.space_group_name_H-M   'P 1'
#
loop_
_entity.id
_entity.type
_entity.pdbx_description
1 polymer ?
#
loop_
_entity_poly.entity_id
_entity_poly.type
_entity_poly.pdbx_seq_one_letter_code
_entity_poly.pdbx_strand_id
1 'polypeptide(L)'
;TPMDALEQARAEIDTGDAQLAALFERRMAAVLQVAEYKRAHGLPIYDAAREAAVLEKAAARIQQPALRPYYKDHVQHMMDLAKQYEAAVLGRNRAAYQGVEGAFAHIALKALFPHAEAVSYSTWDEVFEAVASGEAAHGVVPFENSHAGDVSAVLDLCYNHPELWVVDVYDLPISQNLLVLPGTQLSQLRTVYSHQQAIAQSETFLKQFR
;
A
#
# COMPACT_ATOMS: atom_id res chain seq x y z
N THR A 1 -34.51 -29.27 15.75
CA THR A 1 -34.26 -29.54 14.33
C THR A 1 -32.75 -29.77 14.20
N PRO A 2 -32.26 -30.86 13.59
CA PRO A 2 -30.83 -31.00 13.35
C PRO A 2 -30.36 -29.86 12.43
N MET A 3 -29.21 -29.24 12.76
CA MET A 3 -28.57 -28.21 11.93
C MET A 3 -28.34 -28.77 10.53
N ASP A 4 -28.64 -27.96 9.51
CA ASP A 4 -28.30 -28.25 8.12
C ASP A 4 -26.77 -28.40 7.96
N ALA A 5 -26.32 -29.20 7.01
CA ALA A 5 -24.91 -29.41 6.74
C ALA A 5 -24.15 -28.11 6.44
N LEU A 6 -24.83 -27.13 5.83
CA LEU A 6 -24.28 -25.78 5.61
C LEU A 6 -24.10 -25.03 6.93
N GLU A 7 -25.07 -25.10 7.84
CA GLU A 7 -24.97 -24.46 9.15
C GLU A 7 -23.86 -25.06 10.01
N GLN A 8 -23.70 -26.39 9.94
CA GLN A 8 -22.59 -27.08 10.62
C GLN A 8 -21.24 -26.66 10.09
N ALA A 9 -21.08 -26.57 8.75
CA ALA A 9 -19.83 -26.11 8.13
C ALA A 9 -19.50 -24.66 8.50
N ARG A 10 -20.49 -23.77 8.56
CA ARG A 10 -20.32 -22.36 8.99
C ARG A 10 -19.92 -22.28 10.46
N ALA A 11 -20.55 -23.04 11.34
CA ALA A 11 -20.20 -23.05 12.77
C ALA A 11 -18.76 -23.56 13.00
N GLU A 12 -18.28 -24.52 12.20
CA GLU A 12 -16.89 -24.98 12.25
C GLU A 12 -15.93 -23.88 11.78
N ILE A 13 -16.27 -23.14 10.72
CA ILE A 13 -15.48 -21.98 10.24
C ILE A 13 -15.41 -20.92 11.35
N ASP A 14 -16.56 -20.52 11.95
CA ASP A 14 -16.61 -19.52 13.01
C ASP A 14 -15.76 -19.92 14.22
N THR A 15 -15.76 -21.21 14.56
CA THR A 15 -14.90 -21.75 15.63
C THR A 15 -13.43 -21.65 15.28
N GLY A 16 -13.07 -21.99 14.04
CA GLY A 16 -11.72 -21.85 13.51
C GLY A 16 -11.24 -20.39 13.51
N ASP A 17 -12.09 -19.49 13.06
CA ASP A 17 -11.79 -18.04 13.01
C ASP A 17 -11.55 -17.45 14.40
N ALA A 18 -12.33 -17.87 15.40
CA ALA A 18 -12.10 -17.45 16.79
C ALA A 18 -10.73 -17.93 17.33
N GLN A 19 -10.32 -19.15 16.98
CA GLN A 19 -9.00 -19.65 17.34
C GLN A 19 -7.88 -18.90 16.59
N LEU A 20 -8.07 -18.63 15.30
CA LEU A 20 -7.13 -17.84 14.50
C LEU A 20 -6.95 -16.43 15.06
N ALA A 21 -8.02 -15.74 15.49
CA ALA A 21 -7.95 -14.43 16.11
C ALA A 21 -7.05 -14.46 17.36
N ALA A 22 -7.27 -15.40 18.28
CA ALA A 22 -6.47 -15.52 19.48
C ALA A 22 -4.98 -15.84 19.19
N LEU A 23 -4.73 -16.68 18.19
CA LEU A 23 -3.36 -17.00 17.74
C LEU A 23 -2.69 -15.81 17.05
N PHE A 24 -3.44 -15.02 16.30
CA PHE A 24 -2.96 -13.79 15.67
C PHE A 24 -2.53 -12.77 16.73
N GLU A 25 -3.37 -12.47 17.73
CA GLU A 25 -3.01 -11.56 18.82
C GLU A 25 -1.74 -12.02 19.55
N ARG A 26 -1.66 -13.30 19.88
CA ARG A 26 -0.47 -13.87 20.54
C ARG A 26 0.78 -13.74 19.68
N ARG A 27 0.65 -13.95 18.35
CA ARG A 27 1.76 -13.76 17.41
C ARG A 27 2.18 -12.30 17.33
N MET A 28 1.25 -11.36 17.28
CA MET A 28 1.55 -9.93 17.20
C MET A 28 2.23 -9.41 18.49
N ALA A 29 1.84 -9.91 19.66
CA ALA A 29 2.55 -9.62 20.90
C ALA A 29 4.02 -10.09 20.87
N ALA A 30 4.29 -11.28 20.31
CA ALA A 30 5.65 -11.76 20.12
C ALA A 30 6.45 -10.94 19.09
N VAL A 31 5.79 -10.45 18.03
CA VAL A 31 6.40 -9.53 17.05
C VAL A 31 6.91 -8.26 17.72
N LEU A 32 6.11 -7.65 18.60
CA LEU A 32 6.54 -6.45 19.33
C LEU A 32 7.77 -6.70 20.22
N GLN A 33 7.84 -7.84 20.90
CA GLN A 33 9.03 -8.19 21.68
C GLN A 33 10.29 -8.30 20.79
N VAL A 34 10.15 -8.89 19.60
CA VAL A 34 11.25 -8.96 18.62
C VAL A 34 11.63 -7.56 18.12
N ALA A 35 10.66 -6.70 17.86
CA ALA A 35 10.86 -5.33 17.42
C ALA A 35 11.62 -4.50 18.47
N GLU A 36 11.22 -4.59 19.72
CA GLU A 36 11.91 -3.93 20.84
C GLU A 36 13.36 -4.42 20.98
N TYR A 37 13.57 -5.72 20.88
CA TYR A 37 14.91 -6.29 20.93
C TYR A 37 15.79 -5.78 19.78
N LYS A 38 15.27 -5.81 18.55
CA LYS A 38 15.99 -5.31 17.37
C LYS A 38 16.34 -3.83 17.51
N ARG A 39 15.40 -3.02 18.01
CA ARG A 39 15.62 -1.59 18.27
C ARG A 39 16.75 -1.38 19.29
N ALA A 40 16.72 -2.10 20.39
CA ALA A 40 17.71 -1.97 21.46
C ALA A 40 19.14 -2.37 20.99
N HIS A 41 19.24 -3.23 19.98
CA HIS A 41 20.52 -3.76 19.48
C HIS A 41 20.90 -3.23 18.09
N GLY A 42 20.16 -2.25 17.53
CA GLY A 42 20.46 -1.67 16.21
C GLY A 42 20.34 -2.68 15.06
N LEU A 43 19.52 -3.72 15.18
CA LEU A 43 19.34 -4.74 14.16
C LEU A 43 18.30 -4.31 13.12
N PRO A 44 18.46 -4.72 11.84
CA PRO A 44 17.49 -4.40 10.80
C PRO A 44 16.15 -5.10 11.05
N ILE A 45 15.06 -4.42 10.68
CA ILE A 45 13.70 -4.97 10.75
C ILE A 45 13.59 -6.15 9.76
N TYR A 46 14.06 -5.97 8.53
CA TYR A 46 14.00 -6.95 7.46
C TYR A 46 15.16 -7.95 7.52
N ASP A 47 14.82 -9.24 7.46
CA ASP A 47 15.76 -10.35 7.38
C ASP A 47 15.22 -11.37 6.34
N ALA A 48 15.70 -11.25 5.10
CA ALA A 48 15.27 -12.07 3.97
C ALA A 48 15.50 -13.58 4.21
N ALA A 49 16.62 -13.95 4.80
CA ALA A 49 16.93 -15.35 5.08
C ALA A 49 15.98 -15.94 6.12
N ARG A 50 15.63 -15.16 7.12
CA ARG A 50 14.64 -15.54 8.13
C ARG A 50 13.24 -15.68 7.55
N GLU A 51 12.82 -14.75 6.69
CA GLU A 51 11.49 -14.80 6.04
C GLU A 51 11.36 -16.06 5.17
N ALA A 52 12.35 -16.34 4.31
CA ALA A 52 12.37 -17.57 3.49
C ALA A 52 12.29 -18.84 4.36
N ALA A 53 13.05 -18.91 5.45
CA ALA A 53 13.02 -20.05 6.36
C ALA A 53 11.66 -20.20 7.06
N VAL A 54 10.96 -19.11 7.38
CA VAL A 54 9.61 -19.15 7.95
C VAL A 54 8.60 -19.72 6.97
N LEU A 55 8.63 -19.30 5.71
CA LEU A 55 7.72 -19.79 4.66
C LEU A 55 7.90 -21.30 4.41
N GLU A 56 9.13 -21.77 4.32
CA GLU A 56 9.39 -23.21 4.14
C GLU A 56 8.91 -24.03 5.33
N LYS A 57 9.18 -23.60 6.56
CA LYS A 57 8.67 -24.23 7.77
C LYS A 57 7.14 -24.23 7.85
N ALA A 58 6.51 -23.13 7.41
CA ALA A 58 5.06 -23.01 7.39
C ALA A 58 4.44 -24.03 6.43
N ALA A 59 4.94 -24.11 5.20
CA ALA A 59 4.46 -25.08 4.22
C ALA A 59 4.59 -26.53 4.69
N ALA A 60 5.70 -26.87 5.37
CA ALA A 60 5.93 -28.21 5.89
C ALA A 60 4.94 -28.63 6.98
N ARG A 61 4.28 -27.68 7.68
CA ARG A 61 3.26 -27.99 8.69
C ARG A 61 1.92 -28.38 8.09
N ILE A 62 1.66 -28.05 6.84
CA ILE A 62 0.40 -28.38 6.15
C ILE A 62 0.46 -29.80 5.62
N GLN A 63 -0.44 -30.64 6.13
CA GLN A 63 -0.52 -32.06 5.74
C GLN A 63 -1.07 -32.26 4.33
N GLN A 64 -2.08 -31.48 3.93
CA GLN A 64 -2.66 -31.54 2.59
C GLN A 64 -1.79 -30.76 1.59
N PRO A 65 -1.12 -31.44 0.64
CA PRO A 65 -0.19 -30.76 -0.29
C PRO A 65 -0.84 -29.63 -1.11
N ALA A 66 -2.11 -29.80 -1.48
CA ALA A 66 -2.86 -28.82 -2.27
C ALA A 66 -3.06 -27.47 -1.54
N LEU A 67 -3.04 -27.45 -0.20
CA LEU A 67 -3.21 -26.23 0.60
C LEU A 67 -1.89 -25.51 0.89
N ARG A 68 -0.75 -26.14 0.62
CA ARG A 68 0.57 -25.54 0.94
C ARG A 68 0.84 -24.20 0.26
N PRO A 69 0.55 -24.00 -1.04
CA PRO A 69 0.73 -22.69 -1.68
C PRO A 69 -0.10 -21.60 -1.01
N TYR A 70 -1.38 -21.86 -0.80
CA TYR A 70 -2.30 -20.89 -0.17
C TYR A 70 -1.87 -20.53 1.26
N TYR A 71 -1.34 -21.50 2.00
CA TYR A 71 -0.84 -21.23 3.34
C TYR A 71 0.49 -20.45 3.32
N LYS A 72 1.34 -20.64 2.31
CA LYS A 72 2.53 -19.77 2.11
C LYS A 72 2.11 -18.33 1.89
N ASP A 73 1.15 -18.07 1.00
CA ASP A 73 0.63 -16.74 0.71
C ASP A 73 0.01 -16.10 1.96
N HIS A 74 -0.77 -16.88 2.71
CA HIS A 74 -1.32 -16.42 3.99
C HIS A 74 -0.23 -16.03 4.99
N VAL A 75 0.82 -16.85 5.14
CA VAL A 75 1.92 -16.56 6.06
C VAL A 75 2.75 -15.37 5.58
N GLN A 76 2.96 -15.21 4.27
CA GLN A 76 3.61 -14.02 3.71
C GLN A 76 2.83 -12.76 4.08
N HIS A 77 1.54 -12.74 3.81
CA HIS A 77 0.68 -11.60 4.16
C HIS A 77 0.69 -11.31 5.66
N MET A 78 0.67 -12.34 6.49
CA MET A 78 0.76 -12.18 7.95
C MET A 78 2.11 -11.59 8.41
N MET A 79 3.21 -11.89 7.72
CA MET A 79 4.51 -11.26 7.97
C MET A 79 4.52 -9.79 7.54
N ASP A 80 3.88 -9.46 6.43
CA ASP A 80 3.79 -8.08 5.93
C ASP A 80 2.93 -7.21 6.86
N LEU A 81 1.80 -7.73 7.36
CA LEU A 81 1.01 -7.07 8.41
C LEU A 81 1.82 -6.88 9.71
N ALA A 82 2.62 -7.86 10.08
CA ALA A 82 3.47 -7.75 11.27
C ALA A 82 4.51 -6.64 11.13
N LYS A 83 5.15 -6.50 9.96
CA LYS A 83 6.09 -5.39 9.68
C LYS A 83 5.40 -4.02 9.75
N GLN A 84 4.19 -3.91 9.18
CA GLN A 84 3.39 -2.69 9.26
C GLN A 84 3.02 -2.32 10.71
N TYR A 85 2.60 -3.30 11.51
CA TYR A 85 2.27 -3.10 12.92
C TYR A 85 3.50 -2.72 13.74
N GLU A 86 4.63 -3.39 13.53
CA GLU A 86 5.92 -3.06 14.15
C GLU A 86 6.32 -1.61 13.84
N ALA A 87 6.25 -1.20 12.57
CA ALA A 87 6.54 0.17 12.16
C ALA A 87 5.60 1.19 12.80
N ALA A 88 4.30 0.87 12.91
CA ALA A 88 3.31 1.72 13.56
C ALA A 88 3.62 1.94 15.05
N VAL A 89 3.90 0.86 15.78
CA VAL A 89 4.18 0.92 17.22
C VAL A 89 5.51 1.64 17.52
N LEU A 90 6.49 1.49 16.63
CA LEU A 90 7.79 2.18 16.77
C LEU A 90 7.77 3.64 16.29
N GLY A 91 6.59 4.16 15.88
CA GLY A 91 6.44 5.51 15.35
C GLY A 91 7.09 5.71 13.97
N ARG A 92 7.36 4.63 13.24
CA ARG A 92 7.98 4.62 11.90
C ARG A 92 6.98 4.35 10.78
N ASN A 93 5.68 4.46 11.05
CA ASN A 93 4.63 4.13 10.09
C ASN A 93 4.20 5.36 9.28
N ARG A 94 5.16 6.19 8.86
CA ARG A 94 4.91 7.37 8.02
C ARG A 94 5.21 7.02 6.57
N ALA A 95 4.31 7.37 5.67
CA ALA A 95 4.51 7.27 4.23
C ALA A 95 4.41 8.66 3.61
N ALA A 96 5.47 9.07 2.94
CA ALA A 96 5.60 10.37 2.30
C ALA A 96 4.97 10.36 0.90
N TYR A 97 4.33 11.45 0.51
CA TYR A 97 3.84 11.66 -0.84
C TYR A 97 3.90 13.14 -1.22
N GLN A 98 4.00 13.42 -2.52
CA GLN A 98 3.96 14.79 -3.01
C GLN A 98 2.53 15.20 -3.34
N GLY A 99 2.14 16.40 -2.92
CA GLY A 99 0.85 17.02 -3.22
C GLY A 99 -0.11 17.09 -2.04
N VAL A 100 -1.38 17.25 -2.33
CA VAL A 100 -2.43 17.46 -1.34
C VAL A 100 -3.22 16.17 -1.07
N GLU A 101 -3.96 16.14 0.02
CA GLU A 101 -4.90 15.05 0.31
C GLU A 101 -5.91 14.88 -0.86
N GLY A 102 -6.14 13.64 -1.26
CA GLY A 102 -6.97 13.30 -2.41
C GLY A 102 -6.25 13.34 -3.77
N ALA A 103 -4.99 13.81 -3.84
CA ALA A 103 -4.17 13.68 -5.05
C ALA A 103 -3.89 12.21 -5.40
N PHE A 104 -3.52 11.93 -6.64
CA PHE A 104 -3.27 10.56 -7.10
C PHE A 104 -2.20 9.84 -6.27
N ALA A 105 -1.13 10.53 -5.89
CA ALA A 105 -0.10 9.97 -5.02
C ALA A 105 -0.66 9.61 -3.62
N HIS A 106 -1.58 10.43 -3.06
CA HIS A 106 -2.25 10.11 -1.80
C HIS A 106 -3.16 8.89 -1.92
N ILE A 107 -3.91 8.77 -3.01
CA ILE A 107 -4.78 7.62 -3.26
C ILE A 107 -3.95 6.35 -3.41
N ALA A 108 -2.87 6.39 -4.19
CA ALA A 108 -1.94 5.27 -4.34
C ALA A 108 -1.30 4.88 -3.01
N LEU A 109 -0.89 5.87 -2.19
CA LEU A 109 -0.34 5.64 -0.85
C LEU A 109 -1.32 4.89 0.04
N LYS A 110 -2.59 5.30 0.06
CA LYS A 110 -3.62 4.63 0.87
C LYS A 110 -3.92 3.20 0.40
N ALA A 111 -3.75 2.91 -0.89
CA ALA A 111 -3.89 1.56 -1.43
C ALA A 111 -2.69 0.67 -1.06
N LEU A 112 -1.46 1.19 -1.19
CA LEU A 112 -0.23 0.47 -0.87
C LEU A 112 -0.01 0.32 0.64
N PHE A 113 -0.27 1.39 1.41
CA PHE A 113 0.01 1.47 2.84
C PHE A 113 -1.22 1.93 3.62
N PRO A 114 -2.29 1.11 3.70
CA PRO A 114 -3.58 1.51 4.29
C PRO A 114 -3.51 1.92 5.76
N HIS A 115 -2.49 1.45 6.47
CA HIS A 115 -2.29 1.71 7.90
C HIS A 115 -1.22 2.77 8.18
N ALA A 116 -0.60 3.35 7.14
CA ALA A 116 0.41 4.37 7.32
C ALA A 116 -0.21 5.76 7.58
N GLU A 117 0.48 6.55 8.39
CA GLU A 117 0.29 8.00 8.46
C GLU A 117 0.78 8.62 7.15
N ALA A 118 -0.13 9.16 6.36
CA ALA A 118 0.20 9.82 5.11
C ALA A 118 0.73 11.24 5.38
N VAL A 119 1.95 11.52 4.95
CA VAL A 119 2.62 12.82 5.13
C VAL A 119 2.83 13.49 3.80
N SER A 120 2.24 14.69 3.63
CA SER A 120 2.33 15.48 2.42
C SER A 120 3.61 16.30 2.38
N TYR A 121 4.25 16.34 1.21
CA TYR A 121 5.40 17.17 0.89
C TYR A 121 5.13 18.00 -0.38
N SER A 122 5.85 19.10 -0.56
CA SER A 122 5.65 20.00 -1.68
C SER A 122 6.32 19.51 -2.96
N THR A 123 7.42 18.79 -2.83
CA THR A 123 8.23 18.29 -3.96
C THR A 123 8.55 16.81 -3.82
N TRP A 124 8.94 16.19 -4.93
CA TRP A 124 9.43 14.80 -4.91
C TRP A 124 10.80 14.69 -4.21
N ASP A 125 11.67 15.69 -4.32
CA ASP A 125 12.94 15.74 -3.59
C ASP A 125 12.71 15.61 -2.10
N GLU A 126 11.76 16.36 -1.52
CA GLU A 126 11.39 16.27 -0.10
C GLU A 126 10.87 14.87 0.27
N VAL A 127 10.15 14.20 -0.62
CA VAL A 127 9.70 12.80 -0.40
C VAL A 127 10.91 11.87 -0.32
N PHE A 128 11.87 11.98 -1.25
CA PHE A 128 13.08 11.16 -1.24
C PHE A 128 13.93 11.42 0.00
N GLU A 129 14.14 12.68 0.37
CA GLU A 129 14.86 13.07 1.59
C GLU A 129 14.19 12.55 2.87
N ALA A 130 12.86 12.60 2.95
CA ALA A 130 12.13 12.09 4.10
C ALA A 130 12.34 10.57 4.29
N VAL A 131 12.44 9.82 3.20
CA VAL A 131 12.74 8.39 3.26
C VAL A 131 14.21 8.14 3.55
N ALA A 132 15.12 8.85 2.89
CA ALA A 132 16.56 8.71 3.08
C ALA A 132 17.00 9.05 4.51
N SER A 133 16.40 10.08 5.12
CA SER A 133 16.66 10.45 6.52
C SER A 133 16.00 9.52 7.53
N GLY A 134 15.05 8.65 7.11
CA GLY A 134 14.27 7.80 7.98
C GLY A 134 13.10 8.52 8.70
N GLU A 135 12.75 9.72 8.29
CA GLU A 135 11.55 10.44 8.76
C GLU A 135 10.26 9.73 8.29
N ALA A 136 10.29 9.17 7.09
CA ALA A 136 9.25 8.30 6.56
C ALA A 136 9.82 6.92 6.25
N ALA A 137 9.02 5.87 6.47
CA ALA A 137 9.41 4.50 6.14
C ALA A 137 9.31 4.23 4.63
N HIS A 138 8.40 4.90 3.97
CA HIS A 138 8.10 4.73 2.54
C HIS A 138 7.83 6.09 1.89
N GLY A 139 8.11 6.17 0.59
CA GLY A 139 7.73 7.29 -0.28
C GLY A 139 6.91 6.79 -1.46
N VAL A 140 5.84 7.49 -1.81
CA VAL A 140 5.04 7.17 -2.99
C VAL A 140 5.18 8.28 -4.01
N VAL A 141 5.73 7.94 -5.16
CA VAL A 141 6.03 8.87 -6.25
C VAL A 141 5.51 8.32 -7.58
N PRO A 142 5.10 9.18 -8.53
CA PRO A 142 4.69 8.72 -9.85
C PRO A 142 5.92 8.28 -10.65
N PHE A 143 5.83 7.11 -11.27
CA PHE A 143 6.91 6.59 -12.10
C PHE A 143 6.64 6.78 -13.59
N GLU A 144 5.42 6.48 -14.02
CA GLU A 144 4.99 6.54 -15.40
C GLU A 144 3.53 6.99 -15.51
N ASN A 145 3.19 7.62 -16.62
CA ASN A 145 1.81 7.94 -16.99
C ASN A 145 1.57 7.46 -18.42
N SER A 146 0.51 6.71 -18.66
CA SER A 146 0.16 6.11 -19.96
C SER A 146 0.01 7.13 -21.10
N HIS A 147 -0.19 8.43 -20.82
CA HIS A 147 -0.29 9.51 -21.80
C HIS A 147 0.99 10.33 -21.93
N ALA A 148 1.72 10.53 -20.84
CA ALA A 148 2.89 11.40 -20.79
C ALA A 148 4.22 10.63 -20.78
N GLY A 149 4.18 9.29 -20.61
CA GLY A 149 5.36 8.46 -20.48
C GLY A 149 6.02 8.59 -19.10
N ASP A 150 7.31 8.37 -19.06
CA ASP A 150 8.11 8.37 -17.85
C ASP A 150 8.16 9.74 -17.15
N VAL A 151 8.16 9.72 -15.83
CA VAL A 151 8.36 10.93 -15.02
C VAL A 151 9.87 11.11 -14.78
N SER A 152 10.56 11.72 -15.76
CA SER A 152 12.02 11.83 -15.79
C SER A 152 12.64 12.39 -14.50
N ALA A 153 11.98 13.39 -13.87
CA ALA A 153 12.47 13.97 -12.62
C ALA A 153 12.50 12.94 -11.47
N VAL A 154 11.54 12.00 -11.43
CA VAL A 154 11.55 10.92 -10.42
C VAL A 154 12.61 9.88 -10.74
N LEU A 155 12.85 9.57 -12.02
CA LEU A 155 13.94 8.69 -12.42
C LEU A 155 15.31 9.26 -12.02
N ASP A 156 15.52 10.56 -12.22
CA ASP A 156 16.74 11.25 -11.80
C ASP A 156 16.93 11.16 -10.27
N LEU A 157 15.84 11.31 -9.50
CA LEU A 157 15.91 11.16 -8.05
C LEU A 157 16.23 9.72 -7.64
N CYS A 158 15.67 8.71 -8.30
CA CYS A 158 16.02 7.32 -8.05
C CYS A 158 17.53 7.07 -8.33
N TYR A 159 18.08 7.69 -9.36
CA TYR A 159 19.52 7.60 -9.67
C TYR A 159 20.38 8.29 -8.61
N ASN A 160 19.93 9.41 -8.07
CA ASN A 160 20.66 10.20 -7.07
C ASN A 160 20.55 9.62 -5.64
N HIS A 161 19.61 8.70 -5.39
CA HIS A 161 19.42 8.03 -4.10
C HIS A 161 19.60 6.51 -4.22
N PRO A 162 20.83 6.03 -4.52
CA PRO A 162 21.10 4.60 -4.72
C PRO A 162 20.90 3.75 -3.45
N GLU A 163 20.78 4.38 -2.28
CA GLU A 163 20.48 3.73 -1.01
C GLU A 163 18.99 3.37 -0.85
N LEU A 164 18.12 3.95 -1.66
CA LEU A 164 16.66 3.67 -1.63
C LEU A 164 16.30 2.58 -2.64
N TRP A 165 15.27 1.82 -2.33
CA TRP A 165 14.82 0.69 -3.12
C TRP A 165 13.33 0.82 -3.49
N VAL A 166 12.99 0.45 -4.72
CA VAL A 166 11.60 0.25 -5.12
C VAL A 166 11.12 -1.06 -4.51
N VAL A 167 10.14 -0.98 -3.63
CA VAL A 167 9.61 -2.14 -2.87
C VAL A 167 8.27 -2.62 -3.39
N ASP A 168 7.53 -1.76 -4.11
CA ASP A 168 6.26 -2.11 -4.71
C ASP A 168 5.92 -1.15 -5.87
N VAL A 169 5.00 -1.57 -6.74
CA VAL A 169 4.47 -0.77 -7.87
C VAL A 169 2.95 -0.91 -7.87
N TYR A 170 2.24 0.20 -8.01
CA TYR A 170 0.78 0.23 -8.04
C TYR A 170 0.25 0.94 -9.26
N ASP A 171 -0.50 0.22 -10.08
CA ASP A 171 -1.22 0.77 -11.23
C ASP A 171 -2.51 1.43 -10.77
N LEU A 172 -2.51 2.76 -10.68
CA LEU A 172 -3.68 3.54 -10.31
C LEU A 172 -4.53 3.86 -11.55
N PRO A 173 -5.75 3.31 -11.67
CA PRO A 173 -6.66 3.70 -12.75
C PRO A 173 -7.14 5.13 -12.53
N ILE A 174 -6.81 6.02 -13.48
CA ILE A 174 -7.17 7.43 -13.45
C ILE A 174 -8.38 7.68 -14.33
N SER A 175 -9.45 8.22 -13.74
CA SER A 175 -10.63 8.70 -14.44
C SER A 175 -10.80 10.19 -14.25
N GLN A 176 -10.80 10.95 -15.35
CA GLN A 176 -11.06 12.39 -15.30
C GLN A 176 -12.57 12.64 -15.24
N ASN A 177 -12.99 13.53 -14.33
CA ASN A 177 -14.39 13.87 -14.12
C ASN A 177 -14.61 15.37 -14.31
N LEU A 178 -15.66 15.71 -15.06
CA LEU A 178 -16.09 17.09 -15.19
C LEU A 178 -17.03 17.44 -14.04
N LEU A 179 -16.61 18.34 -13.18
CA LEU A 179 -17.37 18.78 -12.02
C LEU A 179 -18.09 20.09 -12.32
N VAL A 180 -19.38 20.13 -11.98
CA VAL A 180 -20.25 21.28 -12.18
C VAL A 180 -21.14 21.51 -10.96
N LEU A 181 -21.75 22.69 -10.83
CA LEU A 181 -22.75 22.94 -9.81
C LEU A 181 -24.01 22.08 -10.06
N PRO A 182 -24.72 21.64 -9.02
CA PRO A 182 -25.95 20.89 -9.17
C PRO A 182 -26.95 21.59 -10.09
N GLY A 183 -27.53 20.85 -11.03
CA GLY A 183 -28.51 21.36 -11.99
C GLY A 183 -27.89 21.98 -13.27
N THR A 184 -26.56 22.11 -13.38
CA THR A 184 -25.92 22.59 -14.59
C THR A 184 -26.02 21.56 -15.72
N GLN A 185 -26.39 21.98 -16.91
CA GLN A 185 -26.39 21.16 -18.11
C GLN A 185 -25.11 21.34 -18.91
N LEU A 186 -24.63 20.30 -19.56
CA LEU A 186 -23.40 20.33 -20.40
C LEU A 186 -23.45 21.44 -21.46
N SER A 187 -24.62 21.70 -22.06
CA SER A 187 -24.83 22.74 -23.08
C SER A 187 -24.62 24.18 -22.54
N GLN A 188 -24.64 24.35 -21.24
CA GLN A 188 -24.45 25.66 -20.57
C GLN A 188 -22.99 25.96 -20.29
N LEU A 189 -22.10 24.95 -20.36
CA LEU A 189 -20.69 25.12 -20.06
C LEU A 189 -20.01 25.94 -21.15
N ARG A 190 -19.20 26.92 -20.72
CA ARG A 190 -18.42 27.78 -21.61
C ARG A 190 -16.93 27.68 -21.36
N THR A 191 -16.54 27.36 -20.14
CA THR A 191 -15.14 27.32 -19.72
C THR A 191 -14.91 26.17 -18.76
N VAL A 192 -13.78 25.49 -18.92
CA VAL A 192 -13.30 24.43 -18.03
C VAL A 192 -11.96 24.85 -17.45
N TYR A 193 -11.82 24.76 -16.15
CA TYR A 193 -10.58 25.04 -15.42
C TYR A 193 -10.01 23.71 -14.86
N SER A 194 -8.78 23.42 -15.20
CA SER A 194 -8.08 22.25 -14.65
C SER A 194 -6.57 22.38 -14.86
N HIS A 195 -5.82 21.44 -14.28
CA HIS A 195 -4.41 21.28 -14.57
C HIS A 195 -4.21 20.98 -16.08
N GLN A 196 -3.14 21.54 -16.67
CA GLN A 196 -2.86 21.40 -18.12
C GLN A 196 -2.89 19.94 -18.60
N GLN A 197 -2.34 19.03 -17.79
CA GLN A 197 -2.30 17.60 -18.12
C GLN A 197 -3.70 16.96 -18.15
N ALA A 198 -4.58 17.31 -17.22
CA ALA A 198 -5.96 16.81 -17.22
C ALA A 198 -6.74 17.30 -18.44
N ILE A 199 -6.53 18.55 -18.85
CA ILE A 199 -7.11 19.11 -20.08
C ILE A 199 -6.60 18.34 -21.32
N ALA A 200 -5.28 18.09 -21.41
CA ALA A 200 -4.68 17.37 -22.52
C ALA A 200 -5.21 15.92 -22.60
N GLN A 201 -5.31 15.22 -21.48
CA GLN A 201 -5.86 13.86 -21.41
C GLN A 201 -7.35 13.80 -21.75
N SER A 202 -8.08 14.89 -21.56
CA SER A 202 -9.52 15.00 -21.86
C SER A 202 -9.83 15.66 -23.21
N GLU A 203 -8.83 15.95 -24.04
CA GLU A 203 -8.97 16.75 -25.25
C GLU A 203 -10.03 16.20 -26.22
N THR A 204 -10.05 14.89 -26.43
CA THR A 204 -11.03 14.23 -27.32
C THR A 204 -12.46 14.44 -26.85
N PHE A 205 -12.69 14.35 -25.53
CA PHE A 205 -13.99 14.63 -24.93
C PHE A 205 -14.35 16.11 -25.07
N LEU A 206 -13.44 17.01 -24.73
CA LEU A 206 -13.68 18.46 -24.75
C LEU A 206 -13.92 19.01 -26.17
N LYS A 207 -13.32 18.41 -27.23
CA LYS A 207 -13.55 18.79 -28.62
C LYS A 207 -14.99 18.57 -29.06
N GLN A 208 -15.77 17.70 -28.43
CA GLN A 208 -17.17 17.45 -28.77
C GLN A 208 -18.10 18.63 -28.45
N PHE A 209 -17.64 19.61 -27.65
CA PHE A 209 -18.40 20.78 -27.20
C PHE A 209 -17.92 22.10 -27.85
N ARG A 210 -17.11 22.01 -28.89
CA ARG A 210 -16.67 23.17 -29.70
C ARG A 210 -17.64 23.50 -30.80
#